data_ed4bc5b2e54d86645398f9a6215ecaee
#
_entry.id   ed4bc5b2e54d86645398f9a6215ecaee
#
_cell.length_a   1.000
_cell.length_b   1.000
_cell.length_c   1.000
_cell.angle_alpha   90.00
_cell.angle_beta   90.00
_cell.angle_gamma   90.00
#
_symmetry.space_group_name_H-M   'P 1'
#
loop_
_entity.id
_entity.type
_entity.pdbx_description
1 polymer ?
#
loop_
_entity_poly.entity_id
_entity_poly.type
_entity_poly.pdbx_seq_one_letter_code
_entity_poly.pdbx_strand_id
1 'polypeptide(L)'
;DKTQYNTDATRIDGQDAEIYVNNAKYTSSSNSFSINGLKIEALASTEGSEINVTVKNDVDGVYKKIKDFLKEYNSLINEMTSLYNADSAKGYEPLTTEEKDAMTDSEVEEWEKKVKSALLRRDDSLGNLLNSMTSAMYKGYTVNGKSYSLSSFGISTLGYLNADENEENAYHIDGDADDSAVSSKTNKLKQMLQEDPDTVTAFMQQLVTGVYNEIDTKMRSNSLSS
;
A
#
# COMPACT_ATOMS: atom_id res chain seq x y z
N ASP A 1 -27.59 -59.32 16.57
CA ASP A 1 -28.60 -58.37 16.01
C ASP A 1 -28.39 -58.26 14.53
N LYS A 2 -29.19 -59.03 13.74
CA LYS A 2 -29.07 -58.95 12.28
C LYS A 2 -29.84 -57.71 11.82
N THR A 3 -29.06 -56.66 11.51
CA THR A 3 -29.61 -55.50 10.80
C THR A 3 -30.20 -55.96 9.49
N GLN A 4 -31.52 -55.91 9.40
CA GLN A 4 -32.28 -56.21 8.20
C GLN A 4 -32.00 -55.07 7.19
N TYR A 5 -31.16 -55.37 6.20
CA TYR A 5 -30.95 -54.43 5.09
C TYR A 5 -32.24 -54.37 4.26
N ASN A 6 -32.77 -53.18 4.06
CA ASN A 6 -33.90 -52.95 3.17
C ASN A 6 -33.50 -53.35 1.75
N THR A 7 -34.10 -54.40 1.24
CA THR A 7 -33.82 -54.96 -0.11
C THR A 7 -34.20 -54.02 -1.25
N ASP A 8 -34.93 -52.92 -0.95
CA ASP A 8 -35.34 -51.92 -1.93
C ASP A 8 -34.43 -50.70 -1.97
N ALA A 9 -33.35 -50.72 -1.20
CA ALA A 9 -32.36 -49.63 -1.22
C ALA A 9 -31.48 -49.74 -2.47
N THR A 10 -31.65 -48.82 -3.39
CA THR A 10 -30.79 -48.67 -4.56
C THR A 10 -29.57 -47.86 -4.16
N ARG A 11 -28.38 -48.45 -4.29
CA ARG A 11 -27.13 -47.69 -4.12
C ARG A 11 -26.92 -46.81 -5.33
N ILE A 12 -26.80 -45.51 -5.11
CA ILE A 12 -26.38 -44.57 -6.13
C ILE A 12 -24.90 -44.31 -5.86
N ASP A 13 -24.04 -44.71 -6.78
CA ASP A 13 -22.59 -44.41 -6.69
C ASP A 13 -22.37 -42.93 -6.96
N GLY A 14 -21.42 -42.35 -6.21
CA GLY A 14 -20.99 -40.97 -6.45
C GLY A 14 -20.36 -40.85 -7.83
N GLN A 15 -20.63 -39.74 -8.49
CA GLN A 15 -20.05 -39.42 -9.79
C GLN A 15 -19.15 -38.21 -9.64
N ASP A 16 -17.95 -38.28 -10.22
CA ASP A 16 -17.02 -37.13 -10.25
C ASP A 16 -17.64 -36.00 -11.08
N ALA A 17 -17.37 -34.76 -10.65
CA ALA A 17 -17.74 -33.60 -11.45
C ALA A 17 -16.83 -33.49 -12.68
N GLU A 18 -17.44 -33.13 -13.81
CA GLU A 18 -16.74 -32.96 -15.08
C GLU A 18 -16.96 -31.57 -15.63
N ILE A 19 -15.88 -30.93 -16.08
CA ILE A 19 -15.93 -29.67 -16.85
C ILE A 19 -15.07 -29.77 -18.09
N TYR A 20 -15.45 -29.01 -19.10
CA TYR A 20 -14.65 -28.82 -20.31
C TYR A 20 -14.18 -27.38 -20.39
N VAL A 21 -12.87 -27.16 -20.48
CA VAL A 21 -12.27 -25.84 -20.67
C VAL A 21 -11.47 -25.85 -21.98
N ASN A 22 -11.87 -25.06 -22.95
CA ASN A 22 -11.29 -25.02 -24.28
C ASN A 22 -11.22 -26.43 -24.93
N ASN A 23 -12.32 -27.20 -24.83
CA ASN A 23 -12.44 -28.58 -25.29
C ASN A 23 -11.57 -29.63 -24.56
N ALA A 24 -10.83 -29.25 -23.52
CA ALA A 24 -10.10 -30.19 -22.66
C ALA A 24 -11.01 -30.61 -21.49
N LYS A 25 -11.13 -31.93 -21.24
CA LYS A 25 -11.90 -32.48 -20.15
C LYS A 25 -11.10 -32.46 -18.85
N TYR A 26 -11.71 -32.00 -17.79
CA TYR A 26 -11.21 -32.06 -16.42
C TYR A 26 -12.24 -32.76 -15.53
N THR A 27 -11.75 -33.63 -14.63
CA THR A 27 -12.58 -34.35 -13.66
C THR A 27 -12.08 -34.07 -12.26
N SER A 28 -13.02 -34.03 -11.30
CA SER A 28 -12.72 -33.81 -9.88
C SER A 28 -13.73 -34.58 -9.02
N SER A 29 -13.25 -35.16 -7.93
CA SER A 29 -14.13 -35.77 -6.91
C SER A 29 -14.91 -34.74 -6.09
N SER A 30 -14.70 -33.46 -6.34
CA SER A 30 -15.44 -32.33 -5.77
C SER A 30 -15.91 -31.40 -6.89
N ASN A 31 -16.72 -30.39 -6.54
CA ASN A 31 -17.15 -29.38 -7.51
C ASN A 31 -16.10 -28.31 -7.81
N SER A 32 -14.92 -28.39 -7.19
CA SER A 32 -13.87 -27.39 -7.33
C SER A 32 -12.77 -27.86 -8.26
N PHE A 33 -12.37 -26.98 -9.19
CA PHE A 33 -11.31 -27.20 -10.16
C PHE A 33 -10.28 -26.06 -10.05
N SER A 34 -9.00 -26.40 -10.19
CA SER A 34 -7.90 -25.40 -10.28
C SER A 34 -7.16 -25.62 -11.59
N ILE A 35 -7.31 -24.69 -12.53
CA ILE A 35 -6.77 -24.82 -13.90
C ILE A 35 -6.01 -23.52 -14.21
N ASN A 36 -4.70 -23.61 -14.42
CA ASN A 36 -3.84 -22.48 -14.75
C ASN A 36 -4.01 -21.26 -13.81
N GLY A 37 -4.19 -21.52 -12.51
CA GLY A 37 -4.38 -20.47 -11.50
C GLY A 37 -5.85 -19.98 -11.36
N LEU A 38 -6.74 -20.39 -12.24
CA LEU A 38 -8.17 -20.10 -12.15
C LEU A 38 -8.84 -21.17 -11.27
N LYS A 39 -9.53 -20.73 -10.22
CA LYS A 39 -10.41 -21.58 -9.41
C LYS A 39 -11.84 -21.51 -9.98
N ILE A 40 -12.38 -22.67 -10.32
CA ILE A 40 -13.75 -22.81 -10.84
C ILE A 40 -14.51 -23.68 -9.86
N GLU A 41 -15.68 -23.21 -9.41
CA GLU A 41 -16.63 -23.98 -8.63
C GLU A 41 -17.88 -24.26 -9.49
N ALA A 42 -18.11 -25.54 -9.79
CA ALA A 42 -19.24 -25.94 -10.59
C ALA A 42 -20.49 -26.07 -9.70
N LEU A 43 -21.42 -25.13 -9.82
CA LEU A 43 -22.64 -25.07 -8.99
C LEU A 43 -23.82 -25.85 -9.61
N ALA A 44 -23.82 -25.99 -10.94
CA ALA A 44 -24.86 -26.69 -11.69
C ALA A 44 -24.34 -27.17 -13.05
N SER A 45 -25.08 -28.09 -13.72
CA SER A 45 -24.84 -28.44 -15.11
C SER A 45 -25.19 -27.27 -16.03
N THR A 46 -24.38 -27.05 -17.05
CA THR A 46 -24.65 -26.04 -18.11
C THR A 46 -25.54 -26.60 -19.22
N GLU A 47 -25.92 -27.91 -19.15
CA GLU A 47 -26.77 -28.62 -20.12
C GLU A 47 -26.31 -28.42 -21.59
N GLY A 48 -25.00 -28.35 -21.79
CA GLY A 48 -24.40 -28.15 -23.12
C GLY A 48 -24.29 -26.71 -23.57
N SER A 49 -24.69 -25.75 -22.74
CA SER A 49 -24.43 -24.31 -23.01
C SER A 49 -23.00 -23.94 -22.70
N GLU A 50 -22.39 -23.13 -23.57
CA GLU A 50 -21.04 -22.60 -23.33
C GLU A 50 -21.08 -21.37 -22.43
N ILE A 51 -20.17 -21.31 -21.45
CA ILE A 51 -19.94 -20.14 -20.61
C ILE A 51 -18.60 -19.54 -21.01
N ASN A 52 -18.61 -18.32 -21.51
CA ASN A 52 -17.41 -17.58 -21.80
C ASN A 52 -16.89 -16.88 -20.54
N VAL A 53 -15.70 -17.26 -20.09
CA VAL A 53 -15.02 -16.61 -18.97
C VAL A 53 -13.88 -15.78 -19.52
N THR A 54 -13.90 -14.48 -19.26
CA THR A 54 -12.82 -13.56 -19.61
C THR A 54 -12.12 -13.14 -18.33
N VAL A 55 -10.81 -13.39 -18.24
CA VAL A 55 -9.96 -12.87 -17.17
C VAL A 55 -9.39 -11.53 -17.63
N LYS A 56 -9.66 -10.48 -16.88
CA LYS A 56 -9.06 -9.15 -17.08
C LYS A 56 -8.23 -8.78 -15.87
N ASN A 57 -7.13 -8.10 -16.11
CA ASN A 57 -6.36 -7.48 -15.02
C ASN A 57 -7.23 -6.39 -14.36
N ASP A 58 -7.27 -6.39 -13.03
CA ASP A 58 -7.95 -5.34 -12.25
C ASP A 58 -7.06 -4.10 -12.14
N VAL A 59 -6.97 -3.37 -13.25
CA VAL A 59 -6.16 -2.14 -13.37
C VAL A 59 -6.57 -1.11 -12.32
N ASP A 60 -7.88 -0.90 -12.13
CA ASP A 60 -8.39 0.10 -11.21
C ASP A 60 -8.14 -0.30 -9.75
N GLY A 61 -8.27 -1.58 -9.41
CA GLY A 61 -7.96 -2.08 -8.07
C GLY A 61 -6.47 -1.97 -7.73
N VAL A 62 -5.59 -2.29 -8.67
CA VAL A 62 -4.13 -2.13 -8.47
C VAL A 62 -3.76 -0.64 -8.39
N TYR A 63 -4.30 0.19 -9.28
CA TYR A 63 -4.11 1.64 -9.26
C TYR A 63 -4.51 2.23 -7.90
N LYS A 64 -5.70 1.85 -7.41
CA LYS A 64 -6.19 2.30 -6.10
C LYS A 64 -5.24 1.91 -4.97
N LYS A 65 -4.74 0.67 -4.94
CA LYS A 65 -3.79 0.23 -3.90
C LYS A 65 -2.48 1.04 -3.93
N ILE A 66 -1.96 1.34 -5.12
CA ILE A 66 -0.76 2.20 -5.25
C ILE A 66 -1.06 3.62 -4.74
N LYS A 67 -2.20 4.18 -5.11
CA LYS A 67 -2.64 5.49 -4.64
C LYS A 67 -2.82 5.53 -3.12
N ASP A 68 -3.46 4.53 -2.53
CA ASP A 68 -3.64 4.40 -1.09
C ASP A 68 -2.27 4.32 -0.38
N PHE A 69 -1.33 3.51 -0.88
CA PHE A 69 0.03 3.45 -0.34
C PHE A 69 0.75 4.80 -0.37
N LEU A 70 0.68 5.51 -1.50
CA LEU A 70 1.32 6.83 -1.63
C LEU A 70 0.67 7.86 -0.69
N LYS A 71 -0.64 7.80 -0.51
CA LYS A 71 -1.37 8.66 0.42
C LYS A 71 -0.88 8.47 1.87
N GLU A 72 -0.76 7.22 2.32
CA GLU A 72 -0.25 6.91 3.66
C GLU A 72 1.21 7.32 3.81
N TYR A 73 2.05 7.07 2.79
CA TYR A 73 3.43 7.54 2.77
C TYR A 73 3.50 9.07 2.87
N ASN A 74 2.74 9.80 2.06
CA ASN A 74 2.72 11.26 2.05
C ASN A 74 2.28 11.82 3.41
N SER A 75 1.21 11.25 3.99
CA SER A 75 0.76 11.67 5.33
C SER A 75 1.85 11.51 6.37
N LEU A 76 2.52 10.37 6.39
CA LEU A 76 3.59 10.09 7.34
C LEU A 76 4.81 10.98 7.11
N ILE A 77 5.28 11.10 5.86
CA ILE A 77 6.50 11.86 5.56
C ILE A 77 6.31 13.36 5.81
N ASN A 78 5.12 13.90 5.51
CA ASN A 78 4.79 15.31 5.74
C ASN A 78 4.71 15.60 7.24
N GLU A 79 4.07 14.73 8.04
CA GLU A 79 4.03 14.87 9.50
C GLU A 79 5.44 14.83 10.11
N MET A 80 6.24 13.85 9.72
CA MET A 80 7.63 13.74 10.18
C MET A 80 8.46 14.97 9.79
N THR A 81 8.29 15.47 8.56
CA THR A 81 8.99 16.67 8.08
C THR A 81 8.56 17.90 8.87
N SER A 82 7.27 18.06 9.15
CA SER A 82 6.72 19.14 9.96
C SER A 82 7.26 19.11 11.39
N LEU A 83 7.33 17.96 12.02
CA LEU A 83 7.92 17.78 13.36
C LEU A 83 9.43 18.10 13.37
N TYR A 84 10.15 17.65 12.35
CA TYR A 84 11.58 17.94 12.22
C TYR A 84 11.87 19.41 11.96
N ASN A 85 11.04 20.10 11.18
CA ASN A 85 11.15 21.53 10.84
C ASN A 85 10.41 22.44 11.81
N ALA A 86 9.78 21.91 12.85
CA ALA A 86 9.01 22.70 13.80
C ALA A 86 9.73 23.97 14.29
N ASP A 87 8.97 24.98 14.63
CA ASP A 87 9.49 26.22 15.18
C ASP A 87 10.30 25.99 16.48
N SER A 88 11.23 26.85 16.75
CA SER A 88 11.98 26.79 17.99
C SER A 88 11.09 27.19 19.17
N ALA A 89 11.05 26.34 20.20
CA ALA A 89 10.46 26.69 21.49
C ALA A 89 11.43 27.44 22.42
N LYS A 90 12.40 28.19 21.86
CA LYS A 90 13.33 28.98 22.68
C LYS A 90 12.56 29.97 23.54
N GLY A 91 12.78 29.89 24.85
CA GLY A 91 12.03 30.70 25.84
C GLY A 91 10.75 30.05 26.35
N TYR A 92 10.41 28.85 25.89
CA TYR A 92 9.32 28.02 26.38
C TYR A 92 9.93 26.77 27.03
N GLU A 93 10.13 26.82 28.33
CA GLU A 93 10.58 25.65 29.11
C GLU A 93 9.37 24.97 29.77
N PRO A 94 9.49 23.70 30.20
CA PRO A 94 8.41 23.07 30.97
C PRO A 94 8.04 23.88 32.20
N LEU A 95 6.76 24.25 32.34
CA LEU A 95 6.27 25.05 33.47
C LEU A 95 6.34 24.28 34.78
N THR A 96 6.80 24.98 35.83
CA THR A 96 6.66 24.51 37.21
C THR A 96 5.20 24.60 37.67
N THR A 97 4.89 23.99 38.83
CA THR A 97 3.55 24.05 39.39
C THR A 97 3.13 25.49 39.70
N GLU A 98 4.05 26.27 40.28
CA GLU A 98 3.81 27.66 40.63
C GLU A 98 3.56 28.55 39.39
N GLU A 99 4.27 28.31 38.29
CA GLU A 99 4.06 29.03 37.04
C GLU A 99 2.71 28.66 36.41
N LYS A 100 2.29 27.38 36.46
CA LYS A 100 0.98 26.95 36.00
C LYS A 100 -0.16 27.59 36.81
N ASP A 101 0.00 27.65 38.12
CA ASP A 101 -1.00 28.26 39.03
C ASP A 101 -1.15 29.76 38.81
N ALA A 102 -0.13 30.43 38.23
CA ALA A 102 -0.15 31.84 37.92
C ALA A 102 -0.72 32.17 36.52
N MET A 103 -1.04 31.16 35.70
CA MET A 103 -1.56 31.27 34.34
C MET A 103 -2.98 30.75 34.26
N THR A 104 -3.71 31.15 33.24
CA THR A 104 -4.99 30.52 32.90
C THR A 104 -4.77 29.17 32.26
N ASP A 105 -5.76 28.26 32.35
CA ASP A 105 -5.69 26.91 31.73
C ASP A 105 -5.38 27.02 30.23
N SER A 106 -5.92 28.00 29.52
CA SER A 106 -5.66 28.21 28.09
C SER A 106 -4.21 28.62 27.81
N GLU A 107 -3.62 29.48 28.64
CA GLU A 107 -2.22 29.90 28.51
C GLU A 107 -1.27 28.75 28.81
N VAL A 108 -1.57 27.91 29.80
CA VAL A 108 -0.81 26.69 30.09
C VAL A 108 -0.87 25.72 28.92
N GLU A 109 -2.07 25.49 28.34
CA GLU A 109 -2.25 24.61 27.20
C GLU A 109 -1.46 25.09 25.98
N GLU A 110 -1.54 26.38 25.64
CA GLU A 110 -0.78 26.97 24.52
C GLU A 110 0.73 26.88 24.75
N TRP A 111 1.20 27.13 25.98
CA TRP A 111 2.60 27.01 26.35
C TRP A 111 3.10 25.58 26.21
N GLU A 112 2.39 24.62 26.81
CA GLU A 112 2.77 23.20 26.72
C GLU A 112 2.72 22.69 25.28
N LYS A 113 1.78 23.15 24.46
CA LYS A 113 1.71 22.83 23.04
C LYS A 113 2.96 23.29 22.30
N LYS A 114 3.46 24.50 22.58
CA LYS A 114 4.72 25.00 21.99
C LYS A 114 5.93 24.17 22.41
N VAL A 115 6.03 23.81 23.68
CA VAL A 115 7.09 22.94 24.17
C VAL A 115 7.04 21.58 23.47
N LYS A 116 5.86 20.95 23.44
CA LYS A 116 5.65 19.63 22.83
C LYS A 116 5.92 19.62 21.33
N SER A 117 5.48 20.64 20.60
CA SER A 117 5.68 20.71 19.14
C SER A 117 7.14 20.80 18.73
N ALA A 118 8.00 21.32 19.59
CA ALA A 118 9.43 21.46 19.31
C ALA A 118 10.30 20.29 19.78
N LEU A 119 9.70 19.27 20.42
CA LEU A 119 10.48 18.15 21.00
C LEU A 119 11.28 17.37 19.95
N LEU A 120 10.75 17.22 18.76
CA LEU A 120 11.41 16.52 17.64
C LEU A 120 12.09 17.46 16.64
N ARG A 121 12.15 18.75 16.97
CA ARG A 121 12.82 19.73 16.12
C ARG A 121 14.30 19.39 15.99
N ARG A 122 14.72 19.12 14.73
CA ARG A 122 16.12 18.76 14.40
C ARG A 122 16.63 17.52 15.16
N ASP A 123 15.71 16.64 15.55
CA ASP A 123 16.08 15.35 16.15
C ASP A 123 16.83 14.48 15.15
N ASP A 124 18.00 13.97 15.55
CA ASP A 124 18.88 13.20 14.66
C ASP A 124 18.25 11.87 14.24
N SER A 125 17.50 11.21 15.13
CA SER A 125 16.83 9.93 14.82
C SER A 125 15.72 10.11 13.82
N LEU A 126 14.90 11.16 14.00
CA LEU A 126 13.86 11.54 13.07
C LEU A 126 14.43 11.94 11.71
N GLY A 127 15.49 12.77 11.70
CA GLY A 127 16.19 13.18 10.47
C GLY A 127 16.79 12.00 9.71
N ASN A 128 17.41 11.06 10.41
CA ASN A 128 17.94 9.83 9.82
C ASN A 128 16.84 8.94 9.22
N LEU A 129 15.71 8.83 9.90
CA LEU A 129 14.56 8.06 9.38
C LEU A 129 13.96 8.72 8.13
N LEU A 130 13.75 10.04 8.16
CA LEU A 130 13.30 10.83 7.01
C LEU A 130 14.21 10.60 5.79
N ASN A 131 15.52 10.74 5.97
CA ASN A 131 16.50 10.53 4.89
C ASN A 131 16.50 9.10 4.36
N SER A 132 16.33 8.09 5.21
CA SER A 132 16.28 6.69 4.79
C SER A 132 15.01 6.39 3.99
N MET A 133 13.85 6.87 4.46
CA MET A 133 12.58 6.69 3.77
C MET A 133 12.55 7.38 2.41
N THR A 134 12.99 8.64 2.33
CA THR A 134 13.05 9.38 1.07
C THR A 134 14.03 8.74 0.08
N SER A 135 15.19 8.27 0.57
CA SER A 135 16.17 7.56 -0.26
C SER A 135 15.62 6.24 -0.80
N ALA A 136 14.88 5.48 0.01
CA ALA A 136 14.25 4.23 -0.43
C ALA A 136 13.19 4.47 -1.52
N MET A 137 12.39 5.51 -1.39
CA MET A 137 11.39 5.91 -2.40
C MET A 137 12.01 6.42 -3.70
N TYR A 138 13.15 7.08 -3.62
CA TYR A 138 13.87 7.59 -4.80
C TYR A 138 14.65 6.50 -5.53
N LYS A 139 14.92 5.37 -4.89
CA LYS A 139 15.73 4.28 -5.41
C LYS A 139 15.12 3.64 -6.65
N GLY A 140 15.97 3.32 -7.63
CA GLY A 140 15.62 2.47 -8.76
C GLY A 140 15.69 0.97 -8.41
N TYR A 141 14.80 0.19 -9.00
CA TYR A 141 14.75 -1.27 -8.86
C TYR A 141 14.78 -1.95 -10.22
N THR A 142 15.40 -3.12 -10.30
CA THR A 142 15.52 -3.86 -11.55
C THR A 142 14.41 -4.91 -11.65
N VAL A 143 13.62 -4.82 -12.72
CA VAL A 143 12.59 -5.80 -13.07
C VAL A 143 12.88 -6.29 -14.48
N ASN A 144 12.98 -7.60 -14.67
CA ASN A 144 13.27 -8.24 -15.97
C ASN A 144 14.50 -7.66 -16.69
N GLY A 145 15.57 -7.33 -15.94
CA GLY A 145 16.81 -6.77 -16.48
C GLY A 145 16.78 -5.28 -16.82
N LYS A 146 15.65 -4.60 -16.58
CA LYS A 146 15.47 -3.14 -16.78
C LYS A 146 15.36 -2.43 -15.44
N SER A 147 15.97 -1.25 -15.32
CA SER A 147 15.84 -0.41 -14.12
C SER A 147 14.63 0.51 -14.25
N TYR A 148 13.83 0.55 -13.19
CA TYR A 148 12.66 1.42 -13.06
C TYR A 148 12.75 2.22 -11.77
N SER A 149 12.13 3.39 -11.77
CA SER A 149 11.90 4.23 -10.59
C SER A 149 10.43 4.69 -10.60
N LEU A 150 9.96 5.31 -9.55
CA LEU A 150 8.59 5.86 -9.49
C LEU A 150 8.29 6.77 -10.68
N SER A 151 9.25 7.59 -11.11
CA SER A 151 9.11 8.47 -12.28
C SER A 151 8.91 7.70 -13.60
N SER A 152 9.36 6.45 -13.68
CA SER A 152 9.10 5.59 -14.83
C SER A 152 7.60 5.34 -15.05
N PHE A 153 6.81 5.43 -13.99
CA PHE A 153 5.36 5.24 -13.98
C PHE A 153 4.59 6.56 -13.84
N GLY A 154 5.25 7.72 -14.01
CA GLY A 154 4.59 9.02 -13.84
C GLY A 154 4.24 9.33 -12.39
N ILE A 155 5.04 8.85 -11.44
CA ILE A 155 4.91 9.15 -10.01
C ILE A 155 6.14 9.96 -9.58
N SER A 156 5.94 11.19 -9.12
CA SER A 156 7.05 12.09 -8.76
C SER A 156 6.62 13.07 -7.68
N THR A 157 7.59 13.70 -7.03
CA THR A 157 7.35 14.87 -6.18
C THR A 157 7.17 16.13 -7.04
N LEU A 158 6.53 17.16 -6.47
CA LEU A 158 6.40 18.46 -7.16
C LEU A 158 7.72 19.24 -7.20
N GLY A 159 8.69 18.83 -6.39
CA GLY A 159 9.95 19.54 -6.21
C GLY A 159 9.81 20.75 -5.28
N TYR A 160 10.94 21.16 -4.70
CA TYR A 160 11.01 22.17 -3.65
C TYR A 160 10.31 23.50 -3.95
N LEU A 161 10.30 23.93 -5.21
CA LEU A 161 9.72 25.22 -5.59
C LEU A 161 8.18 25.19 -5.79
N ASN A 162 7.59 24.03 -5.94
CA ASN A 162 6.17 23.87 -6.27
C ASN A 162 5.39 23.10 -5.18
N ALA A 163 6.08 22.49 -4.23
CA ALA A 163 5.48 21.83 -3.11
C ALA A 163 5.09 22.85 -2.02
N ASP A 164 4.03 22.56 -1.29
CA ASP A 164 3.69 23.29 -0.08
C ASP A 164 4.74 23.01 1.02
N GLU A 165 4.74 23.84 2.05
CA GLU A 165 5.67 23.72 3.17
C GLU A 165 5.58 22.34 3.82
N ASN A 166 6.73 21.68 3.99
CA ASN A 166 6.87 20.32 4.53
C ASN A 166 6.29 19.20 3.64
N GLU A 167 5.94 19.48 2.36
CA GLU A 167 5.42 18.49 1.40
C GLU A 167 6.39 18.18 0.26
N GLU A 168 7.63 18.62 0.34
CA GLU A 168 8.64 18.47 -0.72
C GLU A 168 8.93 17.02 -1.08
N ASN A 169 8.66 16.10 -0.14
CA ASN A 169 8.87 14.66 -0.29
C ASN A 169 7.58 13.88 -0.58
N ALA A 170 6.44 14.56 -0.72
CA ALA A 170 5.17 13.95 -1.10
C ALA A 170 5.17 13.55 -2.57
N TYR A 171 4.65 12.35 -2.88
CA TYR A 171 4.55 11.82 -4.23
C TYR A 171 3.16 12.01 -4.81
N HIS A 172 3.12 12.40 -6.08
CA HIS A 172 1.92 12.66 -6.86
C HIS A 172 1.89 11.72 -8.07
N ILE A 173 0.70 11.27 -8.47
CA ILE A 173 0.50 10.45 -9.67
C ILE A 173 0.04 11.37 -10.80
N ASP A 174 0.84 11.48 -11.85
CA ASP A 174 0.48 12.27 -13.03
C ASP A 174 -0.89 11.85 -13.57
N GLY A 175 -1.78 12.81 -13.80
CA GLY A 175 -3.14 12.59 -14.32
C GLY A 175 -4.12 12.00 -13.31
N ASP A 176 -3.81 12.04 -11.99
CA ASP A 176 -4.79 11.72 -10.95
C ASP A 176 -5.83 12.84 -10.87
N ALA A 177 -7.10 12.49 -11.10
CA ALA A 177 -8.20 13.46 -11.13
C ALA A 177 -8.47 14.12 -9.75
N ASP A 178 -8.09 13.44 -8.66
CA ASP A 178 -8.28 13.95 -7.29
C ASP A 178 -7.12 14.84 -6.82
N ASP A 179 -6.07 15.00 -7.65
CA ASP A 179 -4.89 15.81 -7.36
C ASP A 179 -4.77 16.97 -8.34
N SER A 180 -5.18 18.16 -7.93
CA SER A 180 -5.21 19.36 -8.77
C SER A 180 -3.84 19.78 -9.30
N ALA A 181 -2.75 19.45 -8.61
CA ALA A 181 -1.39 19.80 -9.03
C ALA A 181 -0.93 19.03 -10.28
N VAL A 182 -1.48 17.85 -10.52
CA VAL A 182 -1.04 16.95 -11.61
C VAL A 182 -2.18 16.41 -12.47
N SER A 183 -3.44 16.76 -12.20
CA SER A 183 -4.64 16.22 -12.90
C SER A 183 -4.64 16.45 -14.40
N SER A 184 -4.00 17.51 -14.89
CA SER A 184 -3.90 17.83 -16.31
C SER A 184 -2.88 17.00 -17.08
N LYS A 185 -2.03 16.25 -16.40
CA LYS A 185 -1.00 15.41 -17.00
C LYS A 185 -1.57 14.08 -17.50
N THR A 186 -0.80 13.37 -18.31
CA THR A 186 -1.16 12.01 -18.76
C THR A 186 -0.94 11.00 -17.63
N ASN A 187 -1.94 10.17 -17.34
CA ASN A 187 -1.85 9.13 -16.33
C ASN A 187 -1.05 7.92 -16.85
N LYS A 188 0.27 8.01 -16.74
CA LYS A 188 1.19 6.99 -17.20
C LYS A 188 1.10 5.70 -16.38
N LEU A 189 0.79 5.79 -15.09
CA LEU A 189 0.61 4.61 -14.24
C LEU A 189 -0.53 3.73 -14.76
N LYS A 190 -1.69 4.33 -15.10
CA LYS A 190 -2.82 3.57 -15.67
C LYS A 190 -2.47 2.94 -17.01
N GLN A 191 -1.74 3.66 -17.86
CA GLN A 191 -1.28 3.11 -19.14
C GLN A 191 -0.38 1.88 -18.92
N MET A 192 0.62 1.99 -18.05
CA MET A 192 1.54 0.88 -17.77
C MET A 192 0.83 -0.32 -17.09
N LEU A 193 -0.17 -0.07 -16.24
CA LEU A 193 -0.99 -1.13 -15.66
C LEU A 193 -1.86 -1.87 -16.68
N GLN A 194 -2.22 -1.21 -17.79
CA GLN A 194 -2.95 -1.84 -18.91
C GLN A 194 -2.01 -2.63 -19.82
N GLU A 195 -0.81 -2.10 -20.08
CA GLU A 195 0.15 -2.68 -21.02
C GLU A 195 1.02 -3.79 -20.40
N ASP A 196 1.54 -3.57 -19.19
CA ASP A 196 2.45 -4.47 -18.49
C ASP A 196 2.24 -4.39 -16.97
N PRO A 197 1.12 -4.93 -16.44
CA PRO A 197 0.81 -4.90 -15.02
C PRO A 197 1.82 -5.68 -14.16
N ASP A 198 2.46 -6.70 -14.72
CA ASP A 198 3.42 -7.54 -13.99
C ASP A 198 4.68 -6.74 -13.66
N THR A 199 5.19 -5.95 -14.59
CA THR A 199 6.34 -5.05 -14.34
C THR A 199 6.01 -4.00 -13.28
N VAL A 200 4.82 -3.37 -13.34
CA VAL A 200 4.39 -2.40 -12.33
C VAL A 200 4.30 -3.04 -10.95
N THR A 201 3.65 -4.20 -10.86
CA THR A 201 3.46 -4.92 -9.60
C THR A 201 4.79 -5.37 -9.00
N ALA A 202 5.68 -5.95 -9.81
CA ALA A 202 7.00 -6.39 -9.37
C ALA A 202 7.87 -5.22 -8.88
N PHE A 203 7.83 -4.07 -9.56
CA PHE A 203 8.49 -2.85 -9.12
C PHE A 203 7.93 -2.38 -7.77
N MET A 204 6.61 -2.25 -7.64
CA MET A 204 5.97 -1.77 -6.42
C MET A 204 6.24 -2.69 -5.22
N GLN A 205 6.29 -4.01 -5.42
CA GLN A 205 6.66 -4.96 -4.37
C GLN A 205 8.09 -4.73 -3.87
N GLN A 206 9.06 -4.51 -4.77
CA GLN A 206 10.45 -4.22 -4.40
C GLN A 206 10.55 -2.88 -3.68
N LEU A 207 9.86 -1.84 -4.17
CA LEU A 207 9.82 -0.51 -3.55
C LEU A 207 9.29 -0.59 -2.11
N VAL A 208 8.10 -1.17 -1.93
CA VAL A 208 7.45 -1.27 -0.61
C VAL A 208 8.30 -2.08 0.36
N THR A 209 8.89 -3.19 -0.12
CA THR A 209 9.82 -4.00 0.68
C THR A 209 11.06 -3.19 1.07
N GLY A 210 11.61 -2.40 0.14
CA GLY A 210 12.75 -1.53 0.41
C GLY A 210 12.45 -0.48 1.47
N VAL A 211 11.32 0.21 1.37
CA VAL A 211 10.86 1.21 2.36
C VAL A 211 10.65 0.55 3.73
N TYR A 212 9.95 -0.61 3.76
CA TYR A 212 9.73 -1.36 4.99
C TYR A 212 11.05 -1.74 5.70
N ASN A 213 12.01 -2.26 4.95
CA ASN A 213 13.30 -2.67 5.50
C ASN A 213 14.10 -1.49 6.07
N GLU A 214 14.05 -0.33 5.43
CA GLU A 214 14.70 0.89 5.95
C GLU A 214 14.06 1.34 7.27
N ILE A 215 12.72 1.36 7.34
CA ILE A 215 12.00 1.70 8.58
C ILE A 215 12.34 0.70 9.69
N ASP A 216 12.20 -0.60 9.43
CA ASP A 216 12.47 -1.66 10.40
C ASP A 216 13.91 -1.59 10.95
N THR A 217 14.89 -1.40 10.06
CA THR A 217 16.30 -1.26 10.43
C THR A 217 16.55 -0.06 11.34
N LYS A 218 15.96 1.09 11.01
CA LYS A 218 16.13 2.32 11.82
C LYS A 218 15.43 2.23 13.15
N MET A 219 14.23 1.66 13.20
CA MET A 219 13.50 1.49 14.45
C MET A 219 14.20 0.51 15.41
N ARG A 220 14.75 -0.59 14.90
CA ARG A 220 15.51 -1.56 15.72
C ARG A 220 16.83 -0.98 16.23
N SER A 221 17.56 -0.23 15.43
CA SER A 221 18.82 0.37 15.86
C SER A 221 18.63 1.38 16.99
N ASN A 222 17.54 2.11 17.01
CA ASN A 222 17.22 3.07 18.06
C ASN A 222 16.75 2.40 19.36
N SER A 223 16.13 1.21 19.28
CA SER A 223 15.70 0.45 20.46
C SER A 223 16.84 -0.26 21.22
N LEU A 224 17.99 -0.45 20.56
CA LEU A 224 19.16 -1.12 21.16
C LEU A 224 20.18 -0.14 21.75
N SER A 225 19.99 1.17 21.58
CA SER A 225 20.86 2.23 22.08
C SER A 225 20.32 3.01 23.28
N SER A 226 19.22 2.54 23.87
CA SER A 226 18.60 3.11 25.08
C SER A 226 18.86 2.26 26.32
#